data_fa564722d549ded970fd45937a4ea891
#
_entry.id   fa564722d549ded970fd45937a4ea891
#
_cell.length_a   1.000
_cell.length_b   1.000
_cell.length_c   1.000
_cell.angle_alpha   90.00
_cell.angle_beta   90.00
_cell.angle_gamma   90.00
#
_symmetry.space_group_name_H-M   'P 1'
#
loop_
_entity.id
_entity.type
_entity.pdbx_description
1 polymer ?
#
loop_
_entity_poly.entity_id
_entity_poly.type
_entity_poly.pdbx_seq_one_letter_code
_entity_poly.pdbx_strand_id
1 'polypeptide(L)'
;AYNGQIARNGDVTGWSMGWQTNTYARCLDGDKAHYNLQRALRHSTSYTIAMGGQGGCYYNLFDAHSPFQIDGNYGCTSGVAEMLLQSYDDVITILPALPSSWTNGSVKGLKAQGNYNVDETWVDGKATKVVITNNMDVDRVVAVRLGNKVEKYNIAAKGEISLDLAEGLPTSINNAYVPVKVSNTIYDLSGRRVANAEKGVYIVNGKKVVR
;
A
#
# COMPACT_ATOMS: atom_id res chain seq x y z
N ALA A 1 5.33 -23.38 5.24
CA ALA A 1 4.20 -22.93 6.06
C ALA A 1 3.10 -22.26 5.21
N TYR A 2 3.46 -21.44 4.24
CA TYR A 2 2.55 -20.68 3.37
C TYR A 2 1.59 -21.59 2.58
N ASN A 3 2.09 -22.60 1.88
CA ASN A 3 1.25 -23.51 1.07
C ASN A 3 0.31 -24.40 1.88
N GLY A 4 0.61 -24.69 3.13
CA GLY A 4 -0.19 -25.58 3.96
C GLY A 4 -1.47 -24.95 4.51
N GLN A 5 -1.51 -23.63 4.73
CA GLN A 5 -2.70 -22.93 5.21
C GLN A 5 -3.63 -22.50 4.09
N ILE A 6 -3.08 -22.17 2.92
CA ILE A 6 -3.83 -21.78 1.73
C ILE A 6 -4.47 -22.97 1.03
N ALA A 7 -3.84 -24.13 1.09
CA ALA A 7 -4.38 -25.38 0.50
C ALA A 7 -5.66 -25.90 1.21
N ARG A 8 -6.05 -25.35 2.34
CA ARG A 8 -7.33 -25.63 2.97
C ARG A 8 -8.43 -24.82 2.31
N ASN A 9 -8.82 -25.21 1.10
CA ASN A 9 -9.94 -24.64 0.33
C ASN A 9 -11.31 -24.86 0.97
N GLY A 10 -11.37 -25.04 2.30
CA GLY A 10 -12.62 -25.12 3.04
C GLY A 10 -13.31 -23.76 3.15
N ASP A 11 -14.56 -23.77 3.55
CA ASP A 11 -15.31 -22.59 3.95
C ASP A 11 -14.55 -21.91 5.10
N VAL A 12 -13.90 -20.81 4.79
CA VAL A 12 -13.12 -20.02 5.73
C VAL A 12 -13.95 -18.85 6.22
N THR A 13 -13.69 -18.44 7.43
CA THR A 13 -14.32 -17.29 8.06
C THR A 13 -13.89 -16.00 7.37
N GLY A 14 -14.66 -14.92 7.52
CA GLY A 14 -14.39 -13.67 6.82
C GLY A 14 -13.02 -13.07 7.13
N TRP A 15 -12.58 -13.08 8.41
CA TRP A 15 -11.22 -12.61 8.75
C TRP A 15 -10.11 -13.42 8.05
N SER A 16 -10.33 -14.74 7.89
CA SER A 16 -9.37 -15.59 7.17
C SER A 16 -9.29 -15.23 5.69
N MET A 17 -10.42 -14.88 5.07
CA MET A 17 -10.47 -14.45 3.67
C MET A 17 -9.77 -13.10 3.48
N GLY A 18 -9.98 -12.14 4.39
CA GLY A 18 -9.25 -10.87 4.43
C GLY A 18 -7.74 -11.09 4.56
N TRP A 19 -7.32 -11.98 5.49
CA TRP A 19 -5.91 -12.33 5.65
C TRP A 19 -5.32 -12.98 4.39
N GLN A 20 -6.03 -13.93 3.76
CA GLN A 20 -5.58 -14.58 2.54
C GLN A 20 -5.49 -13.61 1.37
N THR A 21 -6.45 -12.67 1.24
CA THR A 21 -6.42 -11.62 0.22
C THR A 21 -5.13 -10.79 0.33
N ASN A 22 -4.79 -10.30 1.53
CA ASN A 22 -3.54 -9.57 1.77
C ASN A 22 -2.30 -10.42 1.46
N THR A 23 -2.32 -11.69 1.88
CA THR A 23 -1.18 -12.58 1.68
C THR A 23 -0.94 -12.82 0.19
N TYR A 24 -1.97 -13.10 -0.60
CA TYR A 24 -1.83 -13.27 -2.04
C TYR A 24 -1.42 -11.98 -2.75
N ALA A 25 -1.97 -10.83 -2.34
CA ALA A 25 -1.54 -9.52 -2.86
C ALA A 25 -0.05 -9.28 -2.64
N ARG A 26 0.47 -9.58 -1.44
CA ARG A 26 1.90 -9.48 -1.13
C ARG A 26 2.77 -10.50 -1.86
N CYS A 27 2.19 -11.61 -2.27
CA CYS A 27 2.84 -12.60 -3.15
C CYS A 27 2.69 -12.28 -4.63
N LEU A 28 2.14 -11.10 -4.96
CA LEU A 28 1.93 -10.60 -6.33
C LEU A 28 0.99 -11.51 -7.15
N ASP A 29 0.08 -12.24 -6.49
CA ASP A 29 -0.92 -13.10 -7.11
C ASP A 29 -2.30 -12.43 -7.01
N GLY A 30 -2.55 -11.48 -7.91
CA GLY A 30 -3.77 -10.68 -7.92
C GLY A 30 -5.04 -11.51 -8.15
N ASP A 31 -4.97 -12.53 -9.00
CA ASP A 31 -6.14 -13.35 -9.28
C ASP A 31 -6.59 -14.17 -8.08
N LYS A 32 -5.64 -14.73 -7.32
CA LYS A 32 -5.99 -15.43 -6.07
C LYS A 32 -6.42 -14.47 -4.97
N ALA A 33 -5.82 -13.27 -4.88
CA ALA A 33 -6.28 -12.23 -3.98
C ALA A 33 -7.73 -11.85 -4.28
N HIS A 34 -8.05 -11.60 -5.54
CA HIS A 34 -9.40 -11.28 -6.00
C HIS A 34 -10.40 -12.42 -5.77
N TYR A 35 -10.01 -13.67 -6.01
CA TYR A 35 -10.84 -14.83 -5.71
C TYR A 35 -11.24 -14.90 -4.23
N ASN A 36 -10.32 -14.64 -3.31
CA ASN A 36 -10.63 -14.61 -1.88
C ASN A 36 -11.51 -13.41 -1.51
N LEU A 37 -11.30 -12.25 -2.14
CA LEU A 37 -12.15 -11.08 -1.97
C LEU A 37 -13.60 -11.37 -2.42
N GLN A 38 -13.79 -12.02 -3.57
CA GLN A 38 -15.12 -12.43 -4.05
C GLN A 38 -15.81 -13.38 -3.08
N ARG A 39 -15.07 -14.31 -2.47
CA ARG A 39 -15.60 -15.21 -1.43
C ARG A 39 -16.00 -14.45 -0.17
N ALA A 40 -15.21 -13.47 0.24
CA ALA A 40 -15.50 -12.62 1.39
C ALA A 40 -16.78 -11.77 1.20
N LEU A 41 -17.05 -11.37 -0.04
CA LEU A 41 -18.24 -10.60 -0.39
C LEU A 41 -19.48 -11.46 -0.69
N ARG A 42 -19.33 -12.79 -0.68
CA ARG A 42 -20.47 -13.71 -0.88
C ARG A 42 -21.43 -13.62 0.30
N HIS A 43 -22.74 -13.59 0.01
CA HIS A 43 -23.74 -13.58 1.08
C HIS A 43 -23.64 -14.82 1.97
N SER A 44 -23.56 -14.61 3.27
CA SER A 44 -23.60 -15.66 4.29
C SER A 44 -25.03 -15.89 4.75
N THR A 45 -25.47 -17.14 4.71
CA THR A 45 -26.79 -17.54 5.21
C THR A 45 -26.72 -18.02 6.66
N SER A 46 -25.56 -18.11 7.26
CA SER A 46 -25.39 -18.58 8.63
C SER A 46 -25.42 -17.41 9.61
N TYR A 47 -26.41 -17.42 10.48
CA TYR A 47 -26.59 -16.44 11.57
C TYR A 47 -26.30 -17.03 12.96
N THR A 48 -25.82 -18.27 13.01
CA THR A 48 -25.55 -18.98 14.27
C THR A 48 -24.12 -18.74 14.74
N ILE A 49 -23.90 -18.73 16.06
CA ILE A 49 -22.60 -18.62 16.71
C ILE A 49 -21.78 -19.93 16.60
N ALA A 50 -22.11 -20.81 15.68
CA ALA A 50 -21.40 -22.08 15.52
C ALA A 50 -20.03 -21.84 14.89
N MET A 51 -18.95 -22.17 15.59
CA MET A 51 -17.60 -22.24 15.04
C MET A 51 -17.60 -23.18 13.84
N GLY A 52 -17.33 -22.65 12.65
CA GLY A 52 -17.33 -23.40 11.39
C GLY A 52 -18.46 -23.03 10.43
N GLY A 53 -19.19 -21.94 10.69
CA GLY A 53 -20.11 -21.35 9.72
C GLY A 53 -19.41 -20.86 8.46
N GLN A 54 -20.16 -20.75 7.36
CA GLN A 54 -19.64 -20.19 6.12
C GLN A 54 -19.33 -18.70 6.31
N GLY A 55 -18.08 -18.28 6.06
CA GLY A 55 -17.71 -16.90 5.94
C GLY A 55 -18.39 -16.20 4.77
N GLY A 56 -18.17 -14.92 4.64
CA GLY A 56 -18.78 -14.06 3.63
C GLY A 56 -19.24 -12.76 4.26
N CYS A 57 -20.31 -12.17 3.78
CA CYS A 57 -20.90 -10.98 4.39
C CYS A 57 -22.40 -11.11 4.59
N TYR A 58 -22.93 -10.44 5.59
CA TYR A 58 -24.37 -10.28 5.81
C TYR A 58 -24.95 -9.20 4.87
N TYR A 59 -26.28 -9.08 4.81
CA TYR A 59 -26.96 -8.08 3.96
C TYR A 59 -26.55 -6.62 4.24
N ASN A 60 -26.08 -6.32 5.44
CA ASN A 60 -25.57 -5.01 5.83
C ASN A 60 -24.07 -4.84 5.51
N LEU A 61 -23.48 -5.76 4.75
CA LEU A 61 -22.07 -5.83 4.38
C LEU A 61 -21.10 -6.08 5.53
N PHE A 62 -21.59 -6.42 6.70
CA PHE A 62 -20.72 -6.86 7.80
C PHE A 62 -20.15 -8.24 7.51
N ASP A 63 -18.88 -8.41 7.82
CA ASP A 63 -18.19 -9.69 7.71
C ASP A 63 -18.86 -10.78 8.54
N ALA A 64 -18.95 -11.96 7.98
CA ALA A 64 -19.51 -13.13 8.63
C ALA A 64 -18.41 -14.13 9.01
N HIS A 65 -18.15 -14.19 10.31
CA HIS A 65 -17.50 -15.37 10.91
C HIS A 65 -18.57 -16.33 11.44
N SER A 66 -19.80 -15.82 11.65
CA SER A 66 -20.86 -16.37 12.46
C SER A 66 -20.44 -16.45 13.93
N PRO A 67 -20.49 -15.35 14.71
CA PRO A 67 -21.09 -14.02 14.41
C PRO A 67 -20.19 -13.07 13.59
N PHE A 68 -20.62 -11.79 13.48
CA PHE A 68 -19.87 -10.70 12.89
C PHE A 68 -18.51 -10.51 13.55
N GLN A 69 -17.49 -10.28 12.70
CA GLN A 69 -16.16 -9.82 13.11
C GLN A 69 -15.69 -8.73 12.15
N ILE A 70 -15.31 -7.58 12.69
CA ILE A 70 -14.85 -6.43 11.89
C ILE A 70 -13.55 -6.70 11.14
N ASP A 71 -12.78 -7.68 11.59
CA ASP A 71 -11.48 -8.06 11.03
C ASP A 71 -11.56 -8.36 9.54
N GLY A 72 -12.62 -9.06 9.09
CA GLY A 72 -12.81 -9.37 7.68
C GLY A 72 -13.10 -8.13 6.85
N ASN A 73 -13.91 -7.19 7.35
CA ASN A 73 -14.18 -5.94 6.68
C ASN A 73 -12.87 -5.15 6.43
N TYR A 74 -12.07 -4.94 7.49
CA TYR A 74 -10.81 -4.22 7.37
C TYR A 74 -9.77 -5.01 6.58
N GLY A 75 -9.70 -6.32 6.78
CA GLY A 75 -8.78 -7.18 6.06
C GLY A 75 -9.04 -7.20 4.56
N CYS A 76 -10.30 -7.28 4.13
CA CYS A 76 -10.66 -7.21 2.71
C CYS A 76 -10.35 -5.84 2.10
N THR A 77 -10.68 -4.74 2.81
CA THR A 77 -10.38 -3.38 2.36
C THR A 77 -8.88 -3.16 2.21
N SER A 78 -8.10 -3.57 3.22
CA SER A 78 -6.63 -3.54 3.19
C SER A 78 -6.09 -4.38 2.04
N GLY A 79 -6.66 -5.56 1.78
CA GLY A 79 -6.27 -6.43 0.68
C GLY A 79 -6.45 -5.77 -0.69
N VAL A 80 -7.55 -5.06 -0.91
CA VAL A 80 -7.76 -4.27 -2.14
C VAL A 80 -6.66 -3.21 -2.29
N ALA A 81 -6.34 -2.48 -1.23
CA ALA A 81 -5.27 -1.49 -1.26
C ALA A 81 -3.90 -2.14 -1.58
N GLU A 82 -3.58 -3.27 -0.97
CA GLU A 82 -2.33 -4.02 -1.23
C GLU A 82 -2.26 -4.60 -2.66
N MET A 83 -3.39 -4.90 -3.29
CA MET A 83 -3.43 -5.32 -4.70
C MET A 83 -3.06 -4.20 -5.65
N LEU A 84 -3.40 -2.96 -5.30
CA LEU A 84 -3.20 -1.77 -6.13
C LEU A 84 -1.88 -1.07 -5.81
N LEU A 85 -1.51 -0.91 -4.54
CA LEU A 85 -0.33 -0.18 -4.10
C LEU A 85 0.38 -0.90 -2.96
N GLN A 86 1.69 -1.05 -3.07
CA GLN A 86 2.55 -1.46 -1.96
C GLN A 86 3.69 -0.46 -1.77
N SER A 87 4.08 -0.21 -0.52
CA SER A 87 5.16 0.74 -0.21
C SER A 87 6.02 0.20 0.93
N TYR A 88 6.93 -0.72 0.59
CA TYR A 88 7.89 -1.34 1.51
C TYR A 88 9.31 -0.98 1.08
N ASP A 89 10.23 -0.95 2.03
CA ASP A 89 11.65 -0.71 1.79
C ASP A 89 11.93 0.58 0.99
N ASP A 90 11.18 1.65 1.31
CA ASP A 90 11.26 2.96 0.64
C ASP A 90 10.94 2.93 -0.87
N VAL A 91 10.24 1.90 -1.36
CA VAL A 91 9.81 1.77 -2.75
C VAL A 91 8.30 1.75 -2.85
N ILE A 92 7.72 2.60 -3.68
CA ILE A 92 6.30 2.59 -4.05
C ILE A 92 6.13 1.67 -5.27
N THR A 93 5.44 0.56 -5.10
CA THR A 93 5.17 -0.41 -6.16
C THR A 93 3.75 -0.22 -6.69
N ILE A 94 3.64 0.06 -7.98
CA ILE A 94 2.41 0.37 -8.69
C ILE A 94 1.77 -0.91 -9.21
N LEU A 95 0.47 -1.11 -8.93
CA LEU A 95 -0.34 -2.26 -9.35
C LEU A 95 0.36 -3.62 -9.14
N PRO A 96 0.93 -3.89 -7.93
CA PRO A 96 1.76 -5.07 -7.71
C PRO A 96 1.01 -6.39 -7.90
N ALA A 97 -0.30 -6.41 -7.66
CA ALA A 97 -1.14 -7.60 -7.72
C ALA A 97 -2.51 -7.28 -8.34
N LEU A 98 -2.52 -6.54 -9.46
CA LEU A 98 -3.75 -6.25 -10.18
C LEU A 98 -4.35 -7.57 -10.72
N PRO A 99 -5.61 -7.91 -10.40
CA PRO A 99 -6.24 -9.10 -10.94
C PRO A 99 -6.53 -8.95 -12.43
N SER A 100 -6.45 -10.04 -13.18
CA SER A 100 -6.67 -10.05 -14.63
C SER A 100 -8.06 -9.57 -15.05
N SER A 101 -9.05 -9.67 -14.15
CA SER A 101 -10.42 -9.19 -14.36
C SER A 101 -10.59 -7.67 -14.23
N TRP A 102 -9.63 -6.95 -13.63
CA TRP A 102 -9.67 -5.50 -13.50
C TRP A 102 -8.93 -4.84 -14.66
N THR A 103 -9.48 -4.96 -15.86
CA THR A 103 -8.84 -4.49 -17.09
C THR A 103 -8.64 -2.99 -17.14
N ASN A 104 -9.62 -2.22 -16.67
CA ASN A 104 -9.56 -0.75 -16.68
C ASN A 104 -10.03 -0.21 -15.33
N GLY A 105 -9.39 0.84 -14.87
CA GLY A 105 -9.79 1.47 -13.62
C GLY A 105 -8.90 2.62 -13.20
N SER A 106 -9.30 3.20 -12.08
CA SER A 106 -8.50 4.21 -11.39
C SER A 106 -8.79 4.20 -9.90
N VAL A 107 -7.82 4.61 -9.13
CA VAL A 107 -7.94 4.83 -7.68
C VAL A 107 -7.24 6.13 -7.32
N LYS A 108 -7.74 6.83 -6.29
CA LYS A 108 -7.15 8.08 -5.83
C LYS A 108 -6.94 8.08 -4.33
N GLY A 109 -5.89 8.74 -3.90
CA GLY A 109 -5.60 9.01 -2.50
C GLY A 109 -5.11 7.82 -1.70
N LEU A 110 -4.59 6.76 -2.34
CA LEU A 110 -3.92 5.68 -1.62
C LEU A 110 -2.73 6.23 -0.84
N LYS A 111 -2.54 5.74 0.37
CA LYS A 111 -1.45 6.18 1.24
C LYS A 111 -0.24 5.26 1.09
N ALA A 112 0.92 5.86 0.85
CA ALA A 112 2.20 5.17 0.85
C ALA A 112 3.09 5.62 2.00
N GLN A 113 4.03 4.76 2.41
CA GLN A 113 5.02 5.08 3.43
C GLN A 113 5.82 6.34 3.05
N GLY A 114 6.22 7.13 4.03
CA GLY A 114 6.88 8.41 3.80
C GLY A 114 5.91 9.59 3.62
N ASN A 115 4.62 9.40 3.93
CA ASN A 115 3.55 10.40 3.84
C ASN A 115 3.28 10.87 2.41
N TYR A 116 3.18 9.92 1.48
CA TYR A 116 2.76 10.17 0.11
C TYR A 116 1.28 9.84 -0.09
N ASN A 117 0.63 10.56 -1.03
CA ASN A 117 -0.63 10.14 -1.65
C ASN A 117 -0.30 9.65 -3.07
N VAL A 118 -1.00 8.60 -3.50
CA VAL A 118 -0.81 8.02 -4.82
C VAL A 118 -2.16 7.86 -5.49
N ASP A 119 -2.25 8.39 -6.72
CA ASP A 119 -3.37 8.18 -7.62
C ASP A 119 -2.89 7.31 -8.78
N GLU A 120 -3.66 6.31 -9.15
CA GLU A 120 -3.32 5.36 -10.21
C GLU A 120 -4.44 5.25 -11.24
N THR A 121 -4.06 5.11 -12.51
CA THR A 121 -4.99 4.81 -13.61
C THR A 121 -4.38 3.70 -14.45
N TRP A 122 -5.21 2.75 -14.86
CA TRP A 122 -4.79 1.64 -15.72
C TRP A 122 -5.80 1.35 -16.81
N VAL A 123 -5.31 0.86 -17.94
CA VAL A 123 -6.06 0.44 -19.12
C VAL A 123 -5.48 -0.87 -19.61
N ASP A 124 -6.34 -1.82 -19.99
CA ASP A 124 -5.96 -3.16 -20.45
C ASP A 124 -4.96 -3.87 -19.48
N GLY A 125 -5.22 -3.73 -18.17
CA GLY A 125 -4.41 -4.32 -17.11
C GLY A 125 -3.02 -3.69 -16.92
N LYS A 126 -2.74 -2.55 -17.55
CA LYS A 126 -1.44 -1.86 -17.48
C LYS A 126 -1.60 -0.46 -16.89
N ALA A 127 -0.74 -0.10 -15.94
CA ALA A 127 -0.68 1.26 -15.44
C ALA A 127 -0.39 2.23 -16.58
N THR A 128 -1.22 3.26 -16.72
CA THR A 128 -1.05 4.30 -17.76
C THR A 128 -0.68 5.64 -17.16
N LYS A 129 -1.10 5.91 -15.92
CA LYS A 129 -0.77 7.15 -15.23
C LYS A 129 -0.67 6.93 -13.74
N VAL A 130 0.32 7.56 -13.12
CA VAL A 130 0.46 7.66 -11.66
C VAL A 130 0.73 9.11 -11.28
N VAL A 131 0.04 9.59 -10.24
CA VAL A 131 0.35 10.87 -9.59
C VAL A 131 0.79 10.58 -8.16
N ILE A 132 1.94 11.12 -7.77
CA ILE A 132 2.47 10.96 -6.41
C ILE A 132 2.64 12.33 -5.78
N THR A 133 1.93 12.57 -4.69
CA THR A 133 1.99 13.81 -3.91
C THR A 133 2.84 13.62 -2.67
N ASN A 134 3.82 14.47 -2.46
CA ASN A 134 4.61 14.56 -1.25
C ASN A 134 3.89 15.46 -0.23
N ASN A 135 3.39 14.88 0.87
CA ASN A 135 2.71 15.64 1.92
C ASN A 135 3.66 16.22 2.99
N MET A 136 4.98 16.10 2.79
CA MET A 136 5.99 16.64 3.72
C MET A 136 6.38 18.07 3.35
N ASP A 137 6.85 18.83 4.34
CA ASP A 137 7.39 20.20 4.15
C ASP A 137 8.86 20.23 3.69
N VAL A 138 9.34 19.12 3.13
CA VAL A 138 10.71 18.95 2.63
C VAL A 138 10.69 18.20 1.31
N ASP A 139 11.66 18.51 0.45
CA ASP A 139 11.88 17.78 -0.79
C ASP A 139 12.21 16.32 -0.51
N ARG A 140 11.69 15.41 -1.32
CA ARG A 140 11.88 13.97 -1.17
C ARG A 140 12.30 13.32 -2.46
N VAL A 141 13.11 12.28 -2.34
CA VAL A 141 13.37 11.32 -3.41
C VAL A 141 12.51 10.11 -3.15
N VAL A 142 11.68 9.74 -4.10
CA VAL A 142 10.85 8.54 -4.05
C VAL A 142 11.32 7.54 -5.08
N ALA A 143 11.45 6.28 -4.69
CA ALA A 143 11.65 5.17 -5.62
C ALA A 143 10.29 4.60 -6.02
N VAL A 144 10.06 4.47 -7.32
CA VAL A 144 8.81 3.92 -7.89
C VAL A 144 9.14 2.66 -8.66
N ARG A 145 8.40 1.60 -8.41
CA ARG A 145 8.51 0.31 -9.11
C ARG A 145 7.29 0.07 -9.98
N LEU A 146 7.54 -0.32 -11.22
CA LEU A 146 6.54 -0.86 -12.14
C LEU A 146 7.08 -2.16 -12.75
N GLY A 147 6.47 -3.28 -12.40
CA GLY A 147 7.01 -4.60 -12.72
C GLY A 147 8.42 -4.78 -12.15
N ASN A 148 9.39 -5.06 -12.99
CA ASN A 148 10.79 -5.26 -12.58
C ASN A 148 11.64 -3.97 -12.63
N LYS A 149 11.10 -2.86 -13.14
CA LYS A 149 11.82 -1.59 -13.28
C LYS A 149 11.61 -0.72 -12.06
N VAL A 150 12.69 -0.11 -11.57
CA VAL A 150 12.66 0.86 -10.45
C VAL A 150 13.37 2.13 -10.90
N GLU A 151 12.70 3.27 -10.73
CA GLU A 151 13.25 4.59 -11.01
C GLU A 151 13.05 5.51 -9.80
N LYS A 152 13.92 6.53 -9.67
CA LYS A 152 13.86 7.50 -8.57
C LYS A 152 13.47 8.87 -9.09
N TYR A 153 12.57 9.53 -8.38
CA TYR A 153 12.06 10.85 -8.74
C TYR A 153 12.17 11.81 -7.56
N ASN A 154 12.52 13.06 -7.86
CA ASN A 154 12.48 14.13 -6.87
C ASN A 154 11.09 14.74 -6.82
N ILE A 155 10.52 14.90 -5.64
CA ILE A 155 9.26 15.59 -5.42
C ILE A 155 9.48 16.71 -4.42
N ALA A 156 9.20 17.94 -4.84
CA ALA A 156 9.32 19.11 -3.99
C ALA A 156 8.45 18.99 -2.73
N ALA A 157 8.79 19.75 -1.70
CA ALA A 157 7.97 19.91 -0.50
C ALA A 157 6.54 20.31 -0.88
N LYS A 158 5.51 19.57 -0.39
CA LYS A 158 4.09 19.74 -0.74
C LYS A 158 3.79 19.68 -2.24
N GLY A 159 4.73 19.19 -3.04
CA GLY A 159 4.61 19.07 -4.48
C GLY A 159 4.08 17.71 -4.91
N GLU A 160 3.87 17.58 -6.20
CA GLU A 160 3.47 16.32 -6.84
C GLU A 160 4.26 16.07 -8.12
N ILE A 161 4.33 14.82 -8.53
CA ILE A 161 4.77 14.41 -9.86
C ILE A 161 3.66 13.62 -10.54
N SER A 162 3.55 13.79 -11.85
CA SER A 162 2.68 12.99 -12.69
C SER A 162 3.55 12.20 -13.68
N LEU A 163 3.46 10.88 -13.61
CA LEU A 163 4.18 9.96 -14.48
C LEU A 163 3.21 9.39 -15.51
N ASP A 164 3.51 9.62 -16.80
CA ASP A 164 2.90 8.88 -17.89
C ASP A 164 3.64 7.55 -18.03
N LEU A 165 2.90 6.45 -17.97
CA LEU A 165 3.42 5.09 -17.96
C LEU A 165 3.07 4.30 -19.24
N ALA A 166 2.53 4.95 -20.27
CA ALA A 166 2.15 4.28 -21.53
C ALA A 166 3.32 3.49 -22.13
N GLU A 167 4.54 4.04 -22.02
CA GLU A 167 5.80 3.43 -22.45
C GLU A 167 6.61 2.81 -21.29
N GLY A 168 5.97 2.58 -20.14
CA GLY A 168 6.62 2.14 -18.91
C GLY A 168 7.13 3.30 -18.05
N LEU A 169 7.93 3.02 -17.02
CA LEU A 169 8.48 4.08 -16.17
C LEU A 169 9.41 4.99 -16.99
N PRO A 170 9.13 6.30 -17.07
CA PRO A 170 10.03 7.24 -17.70
C PRO A 170 11.37 7.25 -16.96
N THR A 171 12.46 7.30 -17.71
CA THR A 171 13.78 7.44 -17.10
C THR A 171 13.91 8.82 -16.49
N SER A 172 14.44 8.91 -15.27
CA SER A 172 14.63 10.16 -14.54
C SER A 172 15.77 11.06 -15.07
N ILE A 173 16.17 10.88 -16.34
CA ILE A 173 17.33 11.54 -16.95
C ILE A 173 17.25 13.08 -16.91
N ASN A 174 16.05 13.65 -16.79
CA ASN A 174 15.86 15.10 -16.71
C ASN A 174 15.75 15.64 -15.27
N ASN A 175 15.71 14.79 -14.28
CA ASN A 175 15.83 15.21 -12.89
C ASN A 175 17.30 15.07 -12.50
N ALA A 176 18.13 16.03 -12.91
CA ALA A 176 19.46 16.17 -12.32
C ALA A 176 19.31 15.93 -10.81
N TYR A 177 20.10 15.02 -10.26
CA TYR A 177 20.23 14.82 -8.83
C TYR A 177 20.43 16.22 -8.20
N VAL A 178 19.36 16.82 -7.79
CA VAL A 178 19.44 17.96 -6.87
C VAL A 178 19.80 17.28 -5.56
N PRO A 179 21.05 17.42 -5.11
CA PRO A 179 21.42 16.88 -3.82
C PRO A 179 20.40 17.47 -2.85
N VAL A 180 19.63 16.58 -2.20
CA VAL A 180 18.75 16.99 -1.11
C VAL A 180 19.63 17.91 -0.27
N LYS A 181 19.30 19.19 -0.20
CA LYS A 181 19.97 20.10 0.73
C LYS A 181 19.72 19.46 2.06
N VAL A 182 20.74 18.74 2.53
CA VAL A 182 20.67 18.08 3.83
C VAL A 182 20.50 19.23 4.79
N SER A 183 19.27 19.51 5.16
CA SER A 183 19.00 20.57 6.13
C SER A 183 19.63 20.05 7.41
N ASN A 184 20.66 20.71 7.90
CA ASN A 184 21.26 20.41 9.21
C ASN A 184 20.27 20.71 10.34
N THR A 185 18.99 20.45 10.08
CA THR A 185 17.93 20.67 11.04
C THR A 185 18.06 19.63 12.14
N ILE A 186 18.19 20.12 13.34
CA ILE A 186 18.35 19.33 14.56
C ILE A 186 16.98 19.18 15.19
N TYR A 187 16.62 17.96 15.55
CA TYR A 187 15.40 17.64 16.30
C TYR A 187 15.77 17.00 17.63
N ASP A 188 15.04 17.33 18.69
CA ASP A 188 15.09 16.58 19.95
C ASP A 188 14.37 15.21 19.79
N LEU A 189 14.43 14.37 20.81
CA LEU A 189 13.81 13.05 20.80
C LEU A 189 12.27 13.09 20.75
N SER A 190 11.66 14.25 21.02
CA SER A 190 10.21 14.47 20.89
C SER A 190 9.81 14.92 19.46
N GLY A 191 10.78 15.07 18.56
CA GLY A 191 10.57 15.51 17.17
C GLY A 191 10.45 17.03 17.01
N ARG A 192 10.72 17.82 18.07
CA ARG A 192 10.69 19.28 18.03
C ARG A 192 12.00 19.80 17.44
N ARG A 193 11.92 20.76 16.52
CA ARG A 193 13.08 21.43 15.94
C ARG A 193 13.84 22.24 17.01
N VAL A 194 15.14 22.06 17.03
CA VAL A 194 16.05 22.76 17.96
C VAL A 194 17.00 23.66 17.16
N ALA A 195 17.03 24.94 17.48
CA ALA A 195 17.91 25.91 16.80
C ALA A 195 19.39 25.71 17.19
N ASN A 196 19.64 25.49 18.48
CA ASN A 196 20.98 25.27 19.04
C ASN A 196 20.94 23.96 19.86
N ALA A 197 21.78 23.00 19.50
CA ALA A 197 21.89 21.75 20.23
C ALA A 197 22.91 21.93 21.37
N GLU A 198 22.42 21.91 22.59
CA GLU A 198 23.22 21.81 23.80
C GLU A 198 23.67 20.36 24.03
N LYS A 199 24.20 20.05 25.24
CA LYS A 199 24.57 18.67 25.59
C LYS A 199 23.31 17.80 25.66
N GLY A 200 23.26 16.73 24.82
CA GLY A 200 22.09 15.87 24.76
C GLY A 200 22.07 14.93 23.54
N VAL A 201 20.93 14.30 23.33
CA VAL A 201 20.69 13.37 22.20
C VAL A 201 19.71 14.01 21.22
N TYR A 202 20.08 14.03 19.96
CA TYR A 202 19.34 14.69 18.88
C TYR A 202 19.23 13.80 17.66
N ILE A 203 18.30 14.11 16.79
CA ILE A 203 18.17 13.54 15.44
C ILE A 203 18.62 14.60 14.43
N VAL A 204 19.67 14.30 13.69
CA VAL A 204 20.22 15.16 12.62
C VAL A 204 20.25 14.33 11.34
N ASN A 205 19.55 14.76 10.31
CA ASN A 205 19.50 14.06 9.01
C ASN A 205 19.03 12.60 9.16
N GLY A 206 18.06 12.35 10.05
CA GLY A 206 17.53 11.01 10.33
C GLY A 206 18.46 10.12 11.16
N LYS A 207 19.62 10.63 11.60
CA LYS A 207 20.59 9.88 12.41
C LYS A 207 20.61 10.40 13.85
N LYS A 208 20.70 9.49 14.81
CA LYS A 208 20.93 9.81 16.21
C LYS A 208 22.33 10.38 16.40
N VAL A 209 22.40 11.58 16.96
CA VAL A 209 23.66 12.27 17.30
C VAL A 209 23.65 12.59 18.78
N VAL A 210 24.76 12.32 19.47
CA VAL A 210 25.01 12.70 20.86
C VAL A 210 25.96 13.90 20.85
N ARG A 211 25.63 14.97 21.54
CA ARG A 211 26.48 16.18 21.72
C ARG A 211 26.78 16.41 23.18
#